data_cbad43de5da3f22a096403878537995a
#
_entry.id   cbad43de5da3f22a096403878537995a
#
_cell.length_a   1.000
_cell.length_b   1.000
_cell.length_c   1.000
_cell.angle_alpha   90.00
_cell.angle_beta   90.00
_cell.angle_gamma   90.00
#
_symmetry.space_group_name_H-M   'P 1'
#
loop_
_entity.id
_entity.type
_entity.pdbx_description
1 polymer ?
#
loop_
_entity_poly.entity_id
_entity_poly.type
_entity_poly.pdbx_seq_one_letter_code
_entity_poly.pdbx_strand_id
1 'polypeptide(L)'
;MSKVEKWDWRYAFLKRFVNFNFRCYFRSVTVTGKENIPENKPIIYAPNHQNALMDALALLATTKGQPIFLSRSDIFKKPLIAKILIFLKQIPIYRIRDGYGNLKLNDEILHKITDILAKNHTMAIFPEGNHGDKRLLRPLKKGICRMAFQAEEAYNYQLDIQIVPVGLDYTNYYKFNHHLFINFGEPIPVQDYIALYKETPSKAHLKLIGKIAEELKKVMLHVDKSSYYQLINELREIYKYKMKDYLELPNLKYINKFKADKKLIQTCELAIENNPEEAKEAYDKVRAYRKCRRKLNFREWVFQKAPFSWPGNIAQIPLLIAVFPVFVYGFINHILPAFLPLYFSRKMKDKQFWSSVSSTMTLVTFPVFYLLQFLAVYLIAPDFRFSLIYLASLPVTGIIAYHYSVWFKKLRAKLTYNILKFKKNRTLEKAIKLRNELIEIVNSWFTREVNL
;
A
#
# COMPACT_ATOMS: atom_id res chain seq x y z
N MET A 1 31.92 -11.51 -0.16
CA MET A 1 30.44 -11.30 -0.10
C MET A 1 29.72 -12.42 -0.84
N SER A 2 28.57 -12.91 -0.35
CA SER A 2 27.79 -13.95 -1.05
C SER A 2 27.28 -13.40 -2.41
N LYS A 3 27.22 -14.29 -3.42
CA LYS A 3 26.73 -13.93 -4.76
C LYS A 3 25.19 -13.80 -4.73
N VAL A 4 24.69 -12.64 -4.26
CA VAL A 4 23.24 -12.31 -4.11
C VAL A 4 22.49 -12.45 -5.44
N GLU A 5 23.17 -12.22 -6.57
CA GLU A 5 22.63 -12.30 -7.92
C GLU A 5 22.35 -13.74 -8.38
N LYS A 6 23.02 -14.75 -7.80
CA LYS A 6 22.79 -16.14 -8.21
C LYS A 6 21.34 -16.57 -7.90
N TRP A 7 20.72 -17.25 -8.87
CA TRP A 7 19.41 -17.85 -8.67
C TRP A 7 19.47 -18.92 -7.55
N ASP A 8 18.49 -18.90 -6.64
CA ASP A 8 18.40 -19.84 -5.51
C ASP A 8 16.99 -20.45 -5.47
N TRP A 9 16.89 -21.76 -5.57
CA TRP A 9 15.62 -22.49 -5.54
C TRP A 9 14.90 -22.37 -4.18
N ARG A 10 15.66 -22.29 -3.07
CA ARG A 10 15.09 -22.11 -1.71
C ARG A 10 14.40 -20.75 -1.59
N TYR A 11 15.06 -19.72 -2.15
CA TYR A 11 14.45 -18.40 -2.26
C TYR A 11 13.22 -18.40 -3.16
N ALA A 12 13.25 -19.13 -4.29
CA ALA A 12 12.12 -19.26 -5.19
C ALA A 12 10.91 -19.91 -4.50
N PHE A 13 11.14 -20.95 -3.70
CA PHE A 13 10.10 -21.59 -2.89
C PHE A 13 9.54 -20.63 -1.83
N LEU A 14 10.43 -19.97 -1.06
CA LEU A 14 10.02 -18.97 -0.08
C LEU A 14 9.24 -17.81 -0.74
N LYS A 15 9.69 -17.32 -1.90
CA LYS A 15 8.98 -16.29 -2.65
C LYS A 15 7.55 -16.74 -2.99
N ARG A 16 7.33 -17.98 -3.43
CA ARG A 16 5.98 -18.50 -3.72
C ARG A 16 5.09 -18.49 -2.47
N PHE A 17 5.62 -18.97 -1.35
CA PHE A 17 4.91 -18.98 -0.07
C PHE A 17 4.58 -17.55 0.41
N VAL A 18 5.55 -16.64 0.39
CA VAL A 18 5.35 -15.24 0.76
C VAL A 18 4.33 -14.56 -0.17
N ASN A 19 4.42 -14.79 -1.48
CA ASN A 19 3.48 -14.23 -2.46
C ASN A 19 2.05 -14.75 -2.26
N PHE A 20 1.87 -16.02 -1.93
CA PHE A 20 0.56 -16.58 -1.59
C PHE A 20 -0.02 -15.86 -0.38
N ASN A 21 0.74 -15.78 0.73
CA ASN A 21 0.30 -15.08 1.93
C ASN A 21 0.04 -13.59 1.70
N PHE A 22 0.91 -12.93 0.92
CA PHE A 22 0.72 -11.53 0.54
C PHE A 22 -0.60 -11.31 -0.20
N ARG A 23 -0.95 -12.20 -1.14
CA ARG A 23 -2.24 -12.15 -1.85
C ARG A 23 -3.42 -12.41 -0.92
N CYS A 24 -3.29 -13.33 0.04
CA CYS A 24 -4.31 -13.59 1.06
C CYS A 24 -4.49 -12.41 2.02
N TYR A 25 -3.44 -11.62 2.26
CA TYR A 25 -3.50 -10.42 3.10
C TYR A 25 -4.37 -9.33 2.51
N PHE A 26 -4.36 -9.16 1.18
CA PHE A 26 -5.17 -8.17 0.48
C PHE A 26 -6.47 -8.76 -0.04
N ARG A 27 -7.52 -7.95 -0.06
CA ARG A 27 -8.78 -8.31 -0.70
C ARG A 27 -8.62 -8.45 -2.22
N SER A 28 -7.84 -7.57 -2.81
CA SER A 28 -7.40 -7.67 -4.21
C SER A 28 -6.08 -6.93 -4.39
N VAL A 29 -5.27 -7.45 -5.31
CA VAL A 29 -4.07 -6.82 -5.84
C VAL A 29 -4.32 -6.59 -7.32
N THR A 30 -4.41 -5.32 -7.71
CA THR A 30 -4.61 -4.91 -9.12
C THR A 30 -3.30 -4.38 -9.65
N VAL A 31 -2.87 -4.85 -10.81
CA VAL A 31 -1.59 -4.46 -11.44
C VAL A 31 -1.87 -3.97 -12.84
N THR A 32 -1.25 -2.84 -13.22
CA THR A 32 -1.31 -2.23 -14.55
C THR A 32 0.07 -1.82 -15.02
N GLY A 33 0.23 -1.62 -16.32
CA GLY A 33 1.50 -1.14 -16.90
C GLY A 33 2.60 -2.21 -16.93
N LYS A 34 2.30 -3.50 -16.78
CA LYS A 34 3.31 -4.57 -16.88
C LYS A 34 3.93 -4.66 -18.27
N GLU A 35 3.20 -4.27 -19.27
CA GLU A 35 3.61 -4.13 -20.65
C GLU A 35 4.74 -3.12 -20.84
N ASN A 36 4.88 -2.17 -19.94
CA ASN A 36 5.94 -1.15 -19.94
C ASN A 36 7.28 -1.68 -19.40
N ILE A 37 7.31 -2.89 -18.84
CA ILE A 37 8.55 -3.44 -18.26
C ILE A 37 9.40 -3.99 -19.41
N PRO A 38 10.59 -3.40 -19.66
CA PRO A 38 11.46 -3.86 -20.75
C PRO A 38 11.90 -5.31 -20.53
N GLU A 39 12.02 -6.06 -21.62
CA GLU A 39 12.60 -7.39 -21.59
C GLU A 39 14.08 -7.33 -21.97
N ASN A 40 14.89 -8.20 -21.39
CA ASN A 40 16.32 -8.35 -21.69
C ASN A 40 17.18 -7.09 -21.50
N LYS A 41 16.77 -6.18 -20.61
CA LYS A 41 17.53 -5.00 -20.21
C LYS A 41 17.75 -4.96 -18.70
N PRO A 42 18.84 -4.34 -18.22
CA PRO A 42 18.99 -4.09 -16.80
C PRO A 42 17.95 -3.08 -16.30
N ILE A 43 17.21 -3.46 -15.26
CA ILE A 43 16.10 -2.66 -14.74
C ILE A 43 16.37 -2.23 -13.30
N ILE A 44 16.16 -0.93 -13.04
CA ILE A 44 16.06 -0.39 -11.69
C ILE A 44 14.62 0.04 -11.44
N TYR A 45 13.87 -0.73 -10.68
CA TYR A 45 12.54 -0.31 -10.22
C TYR A 45 12.66 0.82 -9.21
N ALA A 46 11.90 1.89 -9.43
CA ALA A 46 11.82 3.08 -8.58
C ALA A 46 10.40 3.25 -8.01
N PRO A 47 9.99 2.48 -7.00
CA PRO A 47 8.67 2.63 -6.40
C PRO A 47 8.60 3.80 -5.41
N ASN A 48 7.40 4.42 -5.26
CA ASN A 48 7.12 5.26 -4.10
C ASN A 48 7.09 4.43 -2.81
N HIS A 49 7.33 5.05 -1.64
CA HIS A 49 7.52 4.32 -0.37
C HIS A 49 6.58 4.81 0.73
N GLN A 50 5.46 4.10 0.92
CA GLN A 50 4.38 4.51 1.83
C GLN A 50 4.02 3.47 2.89
N ASN A 51 4.49 2.21 2.77
CA ASN A 51 4.07 1.13 3.64
C ASN A 51 5.20 0.15 4.00
N ALA A 52 6.38 0.67 4.28
CA ALA A 52 7.54 -0.08 4.76
C ALA A 52 7.78 -1.39 3.98
N LEU A 53 7.87 -2.55 4.66
CA LEU A 53 8.11 -3.85 4.03
C LEU A 53 7.01 -4.26 3.03
N MET A 54 5.76 -3.79 3.22
CA MET A 54 4.66 -4.15 2.33
C MET A 54 4.89 -3.64 0.91
N ASP A 55 5.59 -2.51 0.73
CA ASP A 55 5.93 -1.97 -0.59
C ASP A 55 6.94 -2.88 -1.31
N ALA A 56 7.95 -3.37 -0.59
CA ALA A 56 8.90 -4.32 -1.16
C ALA A 56 8.23 -5.66 -1.52
N LEU A 57 7.33 -6.15 -0.67
CA LEU A 57 6.55 -7.36 -0.95
C LEU A 57 5.59 -7.17 -2.12
N ALA A 58 5.01 -5.98 -2.30
CA ALA A 58 4.17 -5.66 -3.44
C ALA A 58 4.93 -5.78 -4.77
N LEU A 59 6.13 -5.21 -4.82
CA LEU A 59 7.00 -5.33 -5.98
C LEU A 59 7.45 -6.79 -6.19
N LEU A 60 7.90 -7.47 -5.13
CA LEU A 60 8.31 -8.88 -5.17
C LEU A 60 7.19 -9.79 -5.71
N ALA A 61 5.94 -9.55 -5.30
CA ALA A 61 4.80 -10.37 -5.70
C ALA A 61 4.35 -10.15 -7.15
N THR A 62 4.80 -9.09 -7.80
CA THR A 62 4.33 -8.67 -9.13
C THR A 62 5.40 -8.68 -10.21
N THR A 63 6.67 -8.80 -9.83
CA THR A 63 7.81 -8.89 -10.75
C THR A 63 8.27 -10.33 -10.98
N LYS A 64 8.80 -10.59 -12.18
CA LYS A 64 9.43 -11.87 -12.54
C LYS A 64 10.78 -12.03 -11.82
N GLY A 65 11.32 -13.24 -11.77
CA GLY A 65 12.67 -13.53 -11.27
C GLY A 65 12.86 -13.31 -9.76
N GLN A 66 14.06 -12.97 -9.38
CA GLN A 66 14.50 -12.73 -8.00
C GLN A 66 15.10 -11.31 -7.90
N PRO A 67 14.27 -10.26 -7.85
CA PRO A 67 14.75 -8.88 -7.81
C PRO A 67 15.57 -8.63 -6.55
N ILE A 68 16.62 -7.83 -6.70
CA ILE A 68 17.54 -7.48 -5.63
C ILE A 68 17.11 -6.11 -5.06
N PHE A 69 16.96 -6.05 -3.73
CA PHE A 69 16.52 -4.84 -3.05
C PHE A 69 17.68 -4.15 -2.35
N LEU A 70 17.71 -2.83 -2.45
CA LEU A 70 18.61 -2.01 -1.65
C LEU A 70 17.92 -1.63 -0.34
N SER A 71 18.57 -1.93 0.77
CA SER A 71 18.04 -1.70 2.11
C SER A 71 19.05 -0.95 2.98
N ARG A 72 18.55 -0.30 4.02
CA ARG A 72 19.36 0.47 4.96
C ARG A 72 20.38 -0.41 5.68
N SER A 73 21.62 0.03 5.77
CA SER A 73 22.73 -0.71 6.43
C SER A 73 22.49 -1.00 7.92
N ASP A 74 21.73 -0.12 8.60
CA ASP A 74 21.47 -0.28 10.05
C ASP A 74 20.69 -1.55 10.42
N ILE A 75 19.95 -2.15 9.49
CA ILE A 75 19.25 -3.43 9.73
C ILE A 75 20.18 -4.65 9.60
N PHE A 76 21.39 -4.48 9.04
CA PHE A 76 22.39 -5.55 8.88
C PHE A 76 23.37 -5.68 10.06
N LYS A 77 23.21 -4.89 11.13
CA LYS A 77 24.15 -4.86 12.27
C LYS A 77 24.33 -6.21 12.97
N LYS A 78 23.29 -7.03 13.04
CA LYS A 78 23.36 -8.36 13.68
C LYS A 78 23.71 -9.41 12.63
N PRO A 79 24.78 -10.23 12.84
CA PRO A 79 25.27 -11.18 11.83
C PRO A 79 24.21 -12.17 11.32
N LEU A 80 23.36 -12.68 12.21
CA LEU A 80 22.27 -13.59 11.83
C LEU A 80 21.26 -12.89 10.94
N ILE A 81 20.86 -11.66 11.29
CA ILE A 81 19.91 -10.87 10.49
C ILE A 81 20.56 -10.53 9.14
N ALA A 82 21.83 -10.16 9.11
CA ALA A 82 22.54 -9.88 7.86
C ALA A 82 22.55 -11.11 6.93
N LYS A 83 22.81 -12.32 7.45
CA LYS A 83 22.72 -13.57 6.67
C LYS A 83 21.32 -13.79 6.08
N ILE A 84 20.26 -13.57 6.87
CA ILE A 84 18.86 -13.70 6.42
C ILE A 84 18.57 -12.66 5.34
N LEU A 85 18.94 -11.39 5.54
CA LEU A 85 18.69 -10.32 4.57
C LEU A 85 19.41 -10.55 3.25
N ILE A 86 20.65 -11.03 3.29
CA ILE A 86 21.42 -11.40 2.10
C ILE A 86 20.75 -12.57 1.37
N PHE A 87 20.27 -13.59 2.08
CA PHE A 87 19.47 -14.68 1.49
C PHE A 87 18.19 -14.14 0.86
N LEU A 88 17.58 -13.14 1.47
CA LEU A 88 16.40 -12.44 0.93
C LEU A 88 16.74 -11.44 -0.19
N LYS A 89 17.92 -11.56 -0.81
CA LYS A 89 18.34 -10.71 -1.94
C LYS A 89 18.42 -9.22 -1.60
N GLN A 90 18.80 -8.89 -0.35
CA GLN A 90 18.96 -7.50 0.06
C GLN A 90 20.44 -7.12 0.14
N ILE A 91 20.77 -5.93 -0.33
CA ILE A 91 22.10 -5.33 -0.27
C ILE A 91 22.04 -4.09 0.64
N PRO A 92 22.97 -3.95 1.62
CA PRO A 92 23.01 -2.76 2.46
C PRO A 92 23.44 -1.53 1.66
N ILE A 93 22.88 -0.36 2.00
CA ILE A 93 23.36 0.94 1.55
C ILE A 93 23.57 1.85 2.75
N TYR A 94 24.74 2.50 2.83
CA TYR A 94 25.12 3.38 3.93
C TYR A 94 24.71 4.82 3.61
N ARG A 95 24.15 5.51 4.59
CA ARG A 95 23.73 6.91 4.50
C ARG A 95 24.70 7.77 5.32
N ILE A 96 24.74 9.08 5.03
CA ILE A 96 25.59 10.04 5.75
C ILE A 96 25.40 9.92 7.27
N ARG A 97 24.18 9.75 7.74
CA ARG A 97 23.87 9.57 9.17
C ARG A 97 24.35 8.24 9.78
N ASP A 98 24.76 7.28 8.96
CA ASP A 98 25.30 6.00 9.42
C ASP A 98 26.82 6.10 9.71
N GLY A 99 27.41 7.30 9.54
CA GLY A 99 28.82 7.64 9.80
C GLY A 99 29.63 7.83 8.51
N TYR A 100 30.44 8.89 8.46
CA TYR A 100 31.24 9.23 7.27
C TYR A 100 32.25 8.13 6.90
N GLY A 101 32.86 7.45 7.89
CA GLY A 101 33.77 6.34 7.63
C GLY A 101 33.15 5.17 6.88
N ASN A 102 31.87 4.97 7.05
CA ASN A 102 31.14 3.89 6.38
C ASN A 102 30.74 4.22 4.92
N LEU A 103 30.89 5.48 4.51
CA LEU A 103 30.56 5.88 3.12
C LEU A 103 31.51 5.25 2.10
N LYS A 104 32.76 4.99 2.47
CA LYS A 104 33.73 4.26 1.62
C LYS A 104 33.26 2.86 1.25
N LEU A 105 32.46 2.20 2.13
CA LEU A 105 31.86 0.89 1.84
C LEU A 105 30.81 0.96 0.71
N ASN A 106 30.28 2.15 0.43
CA ASN A 106 29.37 2.32 -0.70
C ASN A 106 30.07 2.14 -2.05
N ASP A 107 31.37 2.41 -2.15
CA ASP A 107 32.09 2.24 -3.41
C ASP A 107 32.17 0.75 -3.79
N GLU A 108 32.47 -0.13 -2.83
CA GLU A 108 32.41 -1.58 -3.03
C GLU A 108 31.01 -2.06 -3.40
N ILE A 109 29.98 -1.47 -2.76
CA ILE A 109 28.58 -1.80 -3.03
C ILE A 109 28.18 -1.33 -4.43
N LEU A 110 28.63 -0.14 -4.85
CA LEU A 110 28.39 0.39 -6.18
C LEU A 110 29.03 -0.49 -7.26
N HIS A 111 30.28 -0.95 -7.08
CA HIS A 111 30.88 -1.94 -7.98
C HIS A 111 30.04 -3.22 -8.08
N LYS A 112 29.54 -3.73 -6.96
CA LYS A 112 28.67 -4.90 -6.95
C LYS A 112 27.32 -4.66 -7.65
N ILE A 113 26.74 -3.49 -7.48
CA ILE A 113 25.51 -3.09 -8.18
C ILE A 113 25.75 -3.03 -9.69
N THR A 114 26.88 -2.46 -10.09
CA THR A 114 27.32 -2.41 -11.50
C THR A 114 27.40 -3.80 -12.12
N ASP A 115 28.06 -4.75 -11.45
CA ASP A 115 28.17 -6.15 -11.91
C ASP A 115 26.81 -6.85 -12.02
N ILE A 116 25.88 -6.53 -11.11
CA ILE A 116 24.51 -7.07 -11.11
C ILE A 116 23.74 -6.55 -12.31
N LEU A 117 23.80 -5.25 -12.58
CA LEU A 117 23.12 -4.61 -13.71
C LEU A 117 23.71 -5.09 -15.04
N ALA A 118 25.04 -5.22 -15.14
CA ALA A 118 25.70 -5.74 -16.35
C ALA A 118 25.28 -7.18 -16.72
N LYS A 119 24.76 -7.95 -15.74
CA LYS A 119 24.21 -9.30 -15.99
C LYS A 119 22.69 -9.29 -16.24
N ASN A 120 22.11 -8.16 -16.59
CA ASN A 120 20.67 -7.98 -16.82
C ASN A 120 19.79 -8.38 -15.62
N HIS A 121 20.31 -8.28 -14.38
CA HIS A 121 19.48 -8.51 -13.20
C HIS A 121 18.64 -7.27 -12.86
N THR A 122 17.46 -7.53 -12.30
CA THR A 122 16.56 -6.48 -11.85
C THR A 122 16.87 -6.07 -10.42
N MET A 123 16.88 -4.78 -10.18
CA MET A 123 17.05 -4.19 -8.86
C MET A 123 15.86 -3.32 -8.48
N ALA A 124 15.69 -3.08 -7.19
CA ALA A 124 14.68 -2.14 -6.68
C ALA A 124 15.30 -1.23 -5.62
N ILE A 125 15.05 0.05 -5.77
CA ILE A 125 15.41 1.07 -4.80
C ILE A 125 14.24 2.02 -4.58
N PHE A 126 13.93 2.31 -3.33
CA PHE A 126 12.96 3.32 -2.96
C PHE A 126 13.63 4.69 -2.94
N PRO A 127 13.45 5.53 -3.97
CA PRO A 127 14.26 6.74 -4.14
C PRO A 127 13.95 7.82 -3.07
N GLU A 128 12.83 7.72 -2.36
CA GLU A 128 12.50 8.58 -1.23
C GLU A 128 13.43 8.36 -0.02
N GLY A 129 14.09 7.19 0.09
CA GLY A 129 15.03 6.86 1.16
C GLY A 129 14.42 6.72 2.56
N ASN A 130 13.14 6.95 2.72
CA ASN A 130 12.34 6.73 3.93
C ASN A 130 10.89 6.49 3.51
N HIS A 131 10.05 5.94 4.39
CA HIS A 131 8.65 5.67 4.10
C HIS A 131 7.71 6.67 4.80
N GLY A 132 6.48 6.82 4.29
CA GLY A 132 5.41 7.65 4.83
C GLY A 132 4.07 6.90 4.82
N ASP A 133 2.99 7.58 5.22
CA ASP A 133 1.63 7.06 5.22
C ASP A 133 0.64 8.01 4.55
N LYS A 134 1.17 8.91 3.72
CA LYS A 134 0.40 9.90 2.98
C LYS A 134 0.63 9.73 1.48
N ARG A 135 -0.37 10.08 0.68
CA ARG A 135 -0.27 10.18 -0.78
C ARG A 135 0.51 11.44 -1.16
N LEU A 136 1.79 11.43 -0.83
CA LEU A 136 2.72 12.53 -1.04
C LEU A 136 4.06 11.95 -1.44
N LEU A 137 4.53 12.29 -2.62
CA LEU A 137 5.90 11.96 -3.04
C LEU A 137 6.87 12.89 -2.28
N ARG A 138 7.77 12.29 -1.54
CA ARG A 138 8.80 13.03 -0.83
C ARG A 138 9.99 13.32 -1.73
N PRO A 139 10.84 14.30 -1.37
CA PRO A 139 12.03 14.60 -2.14
C PRO A 139 12.88 13.36 -2.37
N LEU A 140 13.17 13.09 -3.64
CA LEU A 140 13.95 11.92 -4.05
C LEU A 140 15.44 12.12 -3.77
N LYS A 141 16.12 11.01 -3.45
CA LYS A 141 17.57 10.98 -3.20
C LYS A 141 18.32 10.63 -4.48
N LYS A 142 19.41 11.32 -4.77
CA LYS A 142 20.23 11.13 -5.98
C LYS A 142 20.92 9.77 -6.07
N GLY A 143 20.84 8.91 -5.05
CA GLY A 143 21.48 7.60 -5.01
C GLY A 143 21.12 6.69 -6.20
N ILE A 144 19.85 6.70 -6.64
CA ILE A 144 19.42 5.93 -7.82
C ILE A 144 20.12 6.39 -9.10
N CYS A 145 20.24 7.71 -9.31
CA CYS A 145 20.91 8.26 -10.49
C CYS A 145 22.41 7.97 -10.43
N ARG A 146 23.04 8.10 -9.27
CA ARG A 146 24.47 7.81 -9.07
C ARG A 146 24.79 6.35 -9.46
N MET A 147 23.99 5.41 -8.98
CA MET A 147 24.14 3.99 -9.32
C MET A 147 23.98 3.73 -10.81
N ALA A 148 22.97 4.32 -11.43
CA ALA A 148 22.69 4.13 -12.85
C ALA A 148 23.84 4.69 -13.72
N PHE A 149 24.28 5.92 -13.48
CA PHE A 149 25.38 6.53 -14.27
C PHE A 149 26.71 5.83 -14.04
N GLN A 150 27.07 5.45 -12.80
CA GLN A 150 28.31 4.74 -12.53
C GLN A 150 28.34 3.36 -13.16
N ALA A 151 27.21 2.67 -13.21
CA ALA A 151 27.11 1.38 -13.88
C ALA A 151 27.28 1.55 -15.42
N GLU A 152 26.63 2.54 -16.02
CA GLU A 152 26.81 2.86 -17.44
C GLU A 152 28.27 3.22 -17.75
N GLU A 153 28.90 4.08 -16.96
CA GLU A 153 30.27 4.52 -17.13
C GLU A 153 31.25 3.35 -17.08
N ALA A 154 31.10 2.44 -16.11
CA ALA A 154 31.96 1.27 -15.95
C ALA A 154 31.91 0.27 -17.12
N TYR A 155 30.83 0.31 -17.93
CA TYR A 155 30.65 -0.52 -19.11
C TYR A 155 30.57 0.31 -20.42
N ASN A 156 31.33 1.40 -20.46
CA ASN A 156 31.45 2.28 -21.64
C ASN A 156 30.07 2.76 -22.16
N TYR A 157 29.12 2.96 -21.28
CA TYR A 157 27.75 3.43 -21.58
C TYR A 157 26.95 2.50 -22.51
N GLN A 158 27.17 1.19 -22.40
CA GLN A 158 26.53 0.19 -23.27
C GLN A 158 25.50 -0.69 -22.56
N LEU A 159 25.20 -0.46 -21.28
CA LEU A 159 24.27 -1.29 -20.53
C LEU A 159 22.80 -1.04 -20.88
N ASP A 160 22.45 0.16 -21.32
CA ASP A 160 21.07 0.58 -21.62
C ASP A 160 20.13 0.38 -20.43
N ILE A 161 20.56 0.86 -19.27
CA ILE A 161 19.81 0.75 -18.00
C ILE A 161 18.47 1.49 -18.11
N GLN A 162 17.42 0.80 -17.70
CA GLN A 162 16.05 1.32 -17.68
C GLN A 162 15.59 1.55 -16.24
N ILE A 163 15.18 2.78 -15.92
CA ILE A 163 14.55 3.08 -14.63
C ILE A 163 13.04 3.02 -14.81
N VAL A 164 12.37 2.08 -14.10
CA VAL A 164 10.93 1.89 -14.20
C VAL A 164 10.26 2.47 -12.95
N PRO A 165 9.53 3.59 -13.06
CA PRO A 165 8.73 4.16 -11.97
C PRO A 165 7.60 3.22 -11.60
N VAL A 166 7.33 3.02 -10.31
CA VAL A 166 6.24 2.14 -9.85
C VAL A 166 5.37 2.85 -8.82
N GLY A 167 4.11 3.03 -9.15
CA GLY A 167 3.12 3.61 -8.25
C GLY A 167 2.48 2.54 -7.37
N LEU A 168 2.55 2.71 -6.05
CA LEU A 168 1.89 1.88 -5.06
C LEU A 168 0.80 2.69 -4.35
N ASP A 169 -0.46 2.25 -4.40
CA ASP A 169 -1.56 2.87 -3.65
C ASP A 169 -2.36 1.83 -2.88
N TYR A 170 -2.58 2.12 -1.61
CA TYR A 170 -3.33 1.29 -0.68
C TYR A 170 -4.63 1.99 -0.30
N THR A 171 -5.77 1.29 -0.33
CA THR A 171 -7.00 1.87 0.24
C THR A 171 -6.90 2.08 1.74
N ASN A 172 -6.06 1.30 2.41
CA ASN A 172 -5.69 1.49 3.81
C ASN A 172 -4.30 0.92 4.08
N TYR A 173 -3.42 1.71 4.69
CA TYR A 173 -2.04 1.32 4.95
C TYR A 173 -1.88 0.32 6.10
N TYR A 174 -2.87 0.21 7.01
CA TYR A 174 -2.68 -0.45 8.31
C TYR A 174 -3.54 -1.70 8.52
N LYS A 175 -4.52 -1.95 7.67
CA LYS A 175 -5.52 -2.97 7.90
C LYS A 175 -5.40 -4.13 6.91
N PHE A 176 -5.74 -5.31 7.42
CA PHE A 176 -5.96 -6.51 6.62
C PHE A 176 -7.18 -6.38 5.70
N ASN A 177 -7.20 -7.14 4.61
CA ASN A 177 -8.31 -7.27 3.66
C ASN A 177 -8.72 -5.95 3.00
N HIS A 178 -7.71 -5.19 2.55
CA HIS A 178 -7.85 -3.98 1.76
C HIS A 178 -7.31 -4.18 0.34
N HIS A 179 -7.55 -3.19 -0.52
CA HIS A 179 -7.09 -3.25 -1.90
C HIS A 179 -5.71 -2.61 -2.02
N LEU A 180 -4.88 -3.21 -2.88
CA LEU A 180 -3.60 -2.69 -3.34
C LEU A 180 -3.66 -2.48 -4.84
N PHE A 181 -3.17 -1.33 -5.30
CA PHE A 181 -2.97 -1.00 -6.70
C PHE A 181 -1.49 -0.79 -6.96
N ILE A 182 -0.99 -1.41 -8.02
CA ILE A 182 0.39 -1.32 -8.47
C ILE A 182 0.37 -0.90 -9.93
N ASN A 183 1.05 0.17 -10.25
CA ASN A 183 1.08 0.75 -11.58
C ASN A 183 2.53 0.94 -12.05
N PHE A 184 2.95 0.18 -13.05
CA PHE A 184 4.26 0.35 -13.68
C PHE A 184 4.17 1.45 -14.73
N GLY A 185 5.01 2.48 -14.60
CA GLY A 185 5.11 3.58 -15.54
C GLY A 185 6.00 3.25 -16.73
N GLU A 186 6.09 4.23 -17.65
CA GLU A 186 6.99 4.17 -18.78
C GLU A 186 8.45 4.11 -18.31
N PRO A 187 9.29 3.26 -18.90
CA PRO A 187 10.70 3.19 -18.57
C PRO A 187 11.42 4.48 -18.96
N ILE A 188 12.36 4.88 -18.14
CA ILE A 188 13.23 6.03 -18.37
C ILE A 188 14.59 5.48 -18.79
N PRO A 189 14.99 5.60 -20.06
CA PRO A 189 16.31 5.19 -20.51
C PRO A 189 17.38 6.10 -19.91
N VAL A 190 18.37 5.53 -19.23
CA VAL A 190 19.50 6.30 -18.69
C VAL A 190 20.37 6.87 -19.83
N GLN A 191 20.36 6.22 -20.99
CA GLN A 191 21.06 6.62 -22.20
C GLN A 191 20.72 8.06 -22.64
N ASP A 192 19.48 8.50 -22.47
CA ASP A 192 19.03 9.86 -22.84
C ASP A 192 19.76 10.97 -22.06
N TYR A 193 20.45 10.60 -20.99
CA TYR A 193 21.13 11.54 -20.09
C TYR A 193 22.66 11.42 -20.14
N ILE A 194 23.23 10.47 -20.89
CA ILE A 194 24.66 10.19 -20.91
C ILE A 194 25.46 11.36 -21.50
N ALA A 195 24.98 11.96 -22.58
CA ALA A 195 25.67 13.14 -23.17
C ALA A 195 25.81 14.25 -22.12
N LEU A 196 24.73 14.58 -21.44
CA LEU A 196 24.73 15.59 -20.38
C LEU A 196 25.60 15.15 -19.17
N TYR A 197 25.64 13.84 -18.87
CA TYR A 197 26.45 13.33 -17.76
C TYR A 197 27.95 13.49 -18.06
N LYS A 198 28.38 13.23 -19.29
CA LYS A 198 29.78 13.45 -19.71
C LYS A 198 30.22 14.90 -19.65
N GLU A 199 29.32 15.85 -19.99
CA GLU A 199 29.60 17.28 -19.92
C GLU A 199 29.48 17.86 -18.51
N THR A 200 28.39 17.57 -17.82
CA THR A 200 28.05 18.15 -16.53
C THR A 200 27.32 17.13 -15.64
N PRO A 201 28.04 16.24 -14.93
CA PRO A 201 27.46 15.18 -14.10
C PRO A 201 26.39 15.67 -13.12
N SER A 202 26.62 16.82 -12.48
CA SER A 202 25.71 17.40 -11.49
C SER A 202 24.34 17.77 -12.08
N LYS A 203 24.33 18.34 -13.31
CA LYS A 203 23.10 18.69 -14.04
C LYS A 203 22.37 17.43 -14.49
N ALA A 204 23.09 16.42 -14.99
CA ALA A 204 22.51 15.13 -15.39
C ALA A 204 21.78 14.45 -14.24
N HIS A 205 22.40 14.41 -13.04
CA HIS A 205 21.75 13.87 -11.83
C HIS A 205 20.46 14.63 -11.48
N LEU A 206 20.47 15.96 -11.58
CA LEU A 206 19.26 16.76 -11.27
C LEU A 206 18.16 16.53 -12.32
N LYS A 207 18.52 16.45 -13.59
CA LYS A 207 17.56 16.24 -14.68
C LYS A 207 16.93 14.84 -14.58
N LEU A 208 17.75 13.80 -14.38
CA LEU A 208 17.25 12.43 -14.25
C LEU A 208 16.37 12.25 -13.01
N ILE A 209 16.77 12.77 -11.84
CA ILE A 209 15.95 12.66 -10.62
C ILE A 209 14.63 13.44 -10.72
N GLY A 210 14.65 14.58 -11.42
CA GLY A 210 13.44 15.35 -11.75
C GLY A 210 12.49 14.54 -12.63
N LYS A 211 13.03 13.87 -13.68
CA LYS A 211 12.23 13.00 -14.54
C LYS A 211 11.63 11.81 -13.79
N ILE A 212 12.42 11.15 -12.93
CA ILE A 212 11.90 10.07 -12.08
C ILE A 212 10.75 10.58 -11.18
N ALA A 213 10.87 11.77 -10.60
CA ALA A 213 9.81 12.35 -9.77
C ALA A 213 8.55 12.67 -10.58
N GLU A 214 8.69 13.21 -11.78
CA GLU A 214 7.59 13.49 -12.71
C GLU A 214 6.84 12.20 -13.06
N GLU A 215 7.56 11.16 -13.51
CA GLU A 215 6.97 9.90 -13.91
C GLU A 215 6.33 9.15 -12.73
N LEU A 216 6.92 9.23 -11.53
CA LEU A 216 6.28 8.70 -10.31
C LEU A 216 4.95 9.39 -10.00
N LYS A 217 4.86 10.71 -10.16
CA LYS A 217 3.60 11.46 -9.98
C LYS A 217 2.52 11.03 -10.99
N LYS A 218 2.88 10.54 -12.17
CA LYS A 218 1.93 10.01 -13.16
C LYS A 218 1.31 8.70 -12.71
N VAL A 219 2.08 7.83 -12.07
CA VAL A 219 1.65 6.46 -11.71
C VAL A 219 1.15 6.30 -10.28
N MET A 220 1.28 7.30 -9.41
CA MET A 220 0.80 7.30 -8.03
C MET A 220 -0.25 8.39 -7.77
N LEU A 221 -1.00 8.28 -6.68
CA LEU A 221 -1.77 9.40 -6.16
C LEU A 221 -0.82 10.32 -5.39
N HIS A 222 -0.79 11.59 -5.77
CA HIS A 222 0.06 12.60 -5.17
C HIS A 222 -0.76 13.85 -4.84
N VAL A 223 -0.55 14.39 -3.65
CA VAL A 223 -1.16 15.64 -3.17
C VAL A 223 -0.03 16.64 -2.92
N ASP A 224 0.12 17.63 -3.82
CA ASP A 224 1.17 18.65 -3.70
C ASP A 224 0.89 19.61 -2.53
N LYS A 225 -0.37 20.00 -2.31
CA LYS A 225 -0.80 20.92 -1.25
C LYS A 225 -0.88 20.22 0.12
N SER A 226 0.27 19.96 0.73
CA SER A 226 0.37 19.19 1.99
C SER A 226 -0.40 19.81 3.17
N SER A 227 -0.56 21.14 3.22
CA SER A 227 -1.38 21.87 4.21
C SER A 227 -2.86 21.50 4.11
N TYR A 228 -3.36 21.25 2.91
CA TYR A 228 -4.74 20.84 2.63
C TYR A 228 -4.90 19.33 2.45
N TYR A 229 -3.89 18.53 2.76
CA TYR A 229 -3.93 17.06 2.60
C TYR A 229 -5.17 16.42 3.21
N GLN A 230 -5.59 16.89 4.39
CA GLN A 230 -6.74 16.34 5.09
C GLN A 230 -8.06 16.68 4.38
N LEU A 231 -8.20 17.90 3.84
CA LEU A 231 -9.33 18.30 3.02
C LEU A 231 -9.46 17.40 1.81
N ILE A 232 -8.42 17.36 0.99
CA ILE A 232 -8.40 16.59 -0.27
C ILE A 232 -8.68 15.12 -0.03
N ASN A 233 -8.04 14.50 0.99
CA ASN A 233 -8.25 13.08 1.29
C ASN A 233 -9.68 12.76 1.78
N GLU A 234 -10.36 13.66 2.49
CA GLU A 234 -11.76 13.48 2.87
C GLU A 234 -12.71 13.72 1.69
N LEU A 235 -12.49 14.75 0.90
CA LEU A 235 -13.29 15.02 -0.30
C LEU A 235 -13.22 13.85 -1.29
N ARG A 236 -12.05 13.24 -1.45
CA ARG A 236 -11.84 12.04 -2.27
C ARG A 236 -12.73 10.86 -1.84
N GLU A 237 -12.96 10.69 -0.55
CA GLU A 237 -13.87 9.65 -0.07
C GLU A 237 -15.34 10.06 -0.17
N ILE A 238 -15.68 11.35 0.06
CA ILE A 238 -17.05 11.88 -0.02
C ILE A 238 -17.56 11.86 -1.47
N TYR A 239 -16.75 12.33 -2.39
CA TYR A 239 -17.16 12.65 -3.77
C TYR A 239 -16.97 11.50 -4.78
N LYS A 240 -16.36 10.39 -4.39
CA LYS A 240 -15.92 9.29 -5.29
C LYS A 240 -17.00 8.75 -6.24
N TYR A 241 -18.28 8.67 -5.80
CA TYR A 241 -19.36 8.18 -6.67
C TYR A 241 -19.78 9.24 -7.69
N LYS A 242 -19.87 10.50 -7.28
CA LYS A 242 -20.12 11.60 -8.21
C LYS A 242 -18.99 11.74 -9.23
N MET A 243 -17.75 11.55 -8.79
CA MET A 243 -16.60 11.52 -9.68
C MET A 243 -16.66 10.38 -10.70
N LYS A 244 -17.14 9.20 -10.27
CA LYS A 244 -17.39 8.08 -11.18
C LYS A 244 -18.39 8.49 -12.27
N ASP A 245 -19.50 9.13 -11.88
CA ASP A 245 -20.55 9.56 -12.80
C ASP A 245 -20.06 10.70 -13.70
N TYR A 246 -19.33 11.67 -13.17
CA TYR A 246 -18.69 12.76 -13.92
C TYR A 246 -17.72 12.28 -15.01
N LEU A 247 -16.94 11.23 -14.72
CA LEU A 247 -15.98 10.65 -15.67
C LEU A 247 -16.59 9.49 -16.48
N GLU A 248 -17.90 9.26 -16.39
CA GLU A 248 -18.62 8.18 -17.08
C GLU A 248 -17.98 6.80 -16.88
N LEU A 249 -17.40 6.56 -15.70
CA LEU A 249 -16.70 5.32 -15.43
C LEU A 249 -17.70 4.19 -15.18
N PRO A 250 -17.51 3.00 -15.77
CA PRO A 250 -18.47 1.89 -15.67
C PRO A 250 -18.60 1.35 -14.24
N ASN A 251 -17.58 1.52 -13.43
CA ASN A 251 -17.55 1.04 -12.04
C ASN A 251 -16.43 1.75 -11.24
N LEU A 252 -16.36 1.48 -9.92
CA LEU A 252 -15.25 1.89 -9.06
C LEU A 252 -14.29 0.72 -8.76
N LYS A 253 -14.05 -0.17 -9.71
CA LYS A 253 -12.91 -1.07 -9.63
C LYS A 253 -11.62 -0.25 -9.60
N TYR A 254 -10.55 -0.84 -9.12
CA TYR A 254 -9.42 -0.06 -8.63
C TYR A 254 -8.81 0.94 -9.63
N ILE A 255 -8.67 0.58 -10.90
CA ILE A 255 -8.13 1.47 -11.93
C ILE A 255 -9.02 2.70 -12.14
N ASN A 256 -10.34 2.50 -12.18
CA ASN A 256 -11.30 3.59 -12.33
C ASN A 256 -11.34 4.47 -11.08
N LYS A 257 -11.25 3.86 -9.89
CA LYS A 257 -11.12 4.61 -8.64
C LYS A 257 -9.84 5.45 -8.63
N PHE A 258 -8.73 4.91 -9.09
CA PHE A 258 -7.47 5.65 -9.20
C PHE A 258 -7.59 6.86 -10.13
N LYS A 259 -8.20 6.69 -11.32
CA LYS A 259 -8.48 7.79 -12.26
C LYS A 259 -9.37 8.87 -11.63
N ALA A 260 -10.45 8.45 -10.97
CA ALA A 260 -11.38 9.34 -10.27
C ALA A 260 -10.70 10.12 -9.15
N ASP A 261 -9.93 9.43 -8.31
CA ASP A 261 -9.17 10.03 -7.21
C ASP A 261 -8.12 11.03 -7.74
N LYS A 262 -7.43 10.70 -8.84
CA LYS A 262 -6.40 11.56 -9.44
C LYS A 262 -7.00 12.85 -9.99
N LYS A 263 -8.09 12.75 -10.77
CA LYS A 263 -8.79 13.92 -11.30
C LYS A 263 -9.31 14.83 -10.18
N LEU A 264 -9.92 14.23 -9.15
CA LEU A 264 -10.42 15.01 -8.00
C LEU A 264 -9.29 15.73 -7.24
N ILE A 265 -8.13 15.10 -7.06
CA ILE A 265 -6.96 15.75 -6.45
C ILE A 265 -6.57 16.98 -7.26
N GLN A 266 -6.44 16.84 -8.60
CA GLN A 266 -6.08 17.95 -9.49
C GLN A 266 -7.08 19.10 -9.39
N THR A 267 -8.39 18.82 -9.47
CA THR A 267 -9.43 19.86 -9.34
C THR A 267 -9.38 20.56 -7.98
N CYS A 268 -9.18 19.80 -6.88
CA CYS A 268 -9.04 20.40 -5.55
C CYS A 268 -7.80 21.31 -5.45
N GLU A 269 -6.68 20.92 -6.03
CA GLU A 269 -5.44 21.71 -6.01
C GLU A 269 -5.57 23.01 -6.80
N LEU A 270 -6.20 22.95 -7.98
CA LEU A 270 -6.53 24.14 -8.77
C LEU A 270 -7.49 25.07 -8.02
N ALA A 271 -8.53 24.51 -7.38
CA ALA A 271 -9.48 25.31 -6.59
C ALA A 271 -8.81 25.98 -5.38
N ILE A 272 -7.87 25.30 -4.71
CA ILE A 272 -7.09 25.86 -3.59
C ILE A 272 -6.19 27.01 -4.08
N GLU A 273 -5.63 26.92 -5.27
CA GLU A 273 -4.79 27.98 -5.86
C GLU A 273 -5.61 29.19 -6.27
N ASN A 274 -6.75 28.95 -6.94
CA ASN A 274 -7.57 30.02 -7.50
C ASN A 274 -8.44 30.72 -6.45
N ASN A 275 -8.89 30.02 -5.40
CA ASN A 275 -9.76 30.57 -4.36
C ASN A 275 -9.40 30.04 -2.96
N PRO A 276 -8.33 30.55 -2.32
CA PRO A 276 -7.88 30.09 -1.02
C PRO A 276 -8.91 30.25 0.11
N GLU A 277 -9.78 31.29 0.05
CA GLU A 277 -10.79 31.52 1.08
C GLU A 277 -11.89 30.46 1.06
N GLU A 278 -12.39 30.11 -0.12
CA GLU A 278 -13.37 29.03 -0.27
C GLU A 278 -12.77 27.67 0.13
N ALA A 279 -11.50 27.44 -0.21
CA ALA A 279 -10.76 26.26 0.22
C ALA A 279 -10.63 26.16 1.75
N LYS A 280 -10.42 27.27 2.43
CA LYS A 280 -10.37 27.36 3.89
C LYS A 280 -11.74 27.06 4.52
N GLU A 281 -12.83 27.62 3.95
CA GLU A 281 -14.19 27.32 4.38
C GLU A 281 -14.49 25.82 4.22
N ALA A 282 -14.17 25.22 3.06
CA ALA A 282 -14.30 23.80 2.81
C ALA A 282 -13.50 22.96 3.81
N TYR A 283 -12.30 23.42 4.19
CA TYR A 283 -11.46 22.74 5.18
C TYR A 283 -12.11 22.72 6.57
N ASP A 284 -12.69 23.86 7.00
CA ASP A 284 -13.39 23.94 8.28
C ASP A 284 -14.66 23.07 8.30
N LYS A 285 -15.42 23.05 7.20
CA LYS A 285 -16.57 22.15 7.03
C LYS A 285 -16.14 20.66 7.09
N VAL A 286 -15.04 20.30 6.45
CA VAL A 286 -14.48 18.94 6.55
C VAL A 286 -14.11 18.57 7.98
N ARG A 287 -13.49 19.50 8.72
CA ARG A 287 -13.15 19.27 10.14
C ARG A 287 -14.41 19.04 10.99
N ALA A 288 -15.43 19.87 10.79
CA ALA A 288 -16.72 19.75 11.47
C ALA A 288 -17.43 18.43 11.10
N TYR A 289 -17.48 18.08 9.84
CA TYR A 289 -18.03 16.82 9.35
C TYR A 289 -17.34 15.61 9.98
N ARG A 290 -16.01 15.59 9.98
CA ARG A 290 -15.22 14.50 10.62
C ARG A 290 -15.50 14.38 12.10
N LYS A 291 -15.69 15.50 12.82
CA LYS A 291 -16.05 15.50 14.24
C LYS A 291 -17.40 14.83 14.46
N CYS A 292 -18.42 15.18 13.65
CA CYS A 292 -19.73 14.56 13.69
C CYS A 292 -19.66 13.06 13.38
N ARG A 293 -18.97 12.68 12.30
CA ARG A 293 -18.79 11.29 11.87
C ARG A 293 -18.10 10.42 12.94
N ARG A 294 -17.07 10.96 13.62
CA ARG A 294 -16.39 10.28 14.72
C ARG A 294 -17.30 10.10 15.94
N LYS A 295 -18.08 11.13 16.29
CA LYS A 295 -19.05 11.05 17.40
C LYS A 295 -20.12 9.99 17.14
N LEU A 296 -20.56 9.83 15.89
CA LEU A 296 -21.51 8.80 15.45
C LEU A 296 -20.88 7.42 15.30
N ASN A 297 -19.56 7.31 15.34
CA ASN A 297 -18.79 6.10 15.03
C ASN A 297 -19.12 5.52 13.64
N PHE A 298 -19.40 6.39 12.65
CA PHE A 298 -19.71 6.00 11.29
C PHE A 298 -18.49 6.13 10.38
N ARG A 299 -18.44 5.26 9.36
CA ARG A 299 -17.57 5.38 8.21
C ARG A 299 -18.32 6.06 7.08
N GLU A 300 -17.60 6.68 6.13
CA GLU A 300 -18.17 7.42 4.99
C GLU A 300 -19.20 6.61 4.18
N TRP A 301 -18.98 5.32 4.01
CA TRP A 301 -19.89 4.45 3.25
C TRP A 301 -21.33 4.43 3.80
N VAL A 302 -21.53 4.73 5.10
CA VAL A 302 -22.87 4.80 5.72
C VAL A 302 -23.68 5.95 5.11
N PHE A 303 -23.05 7.12 4.98
CA PHE A 303 -23.69 8.29 4.36
C PHE A 303 -23.88 8.13 2.85
N GLN A 304 -22.98 7.43 2.19
CA GLN A 304 -23.05 7.19 0.74
C GLN A 304 -24.16 6.22 0.34
N LYS A 305 -24.46 5.24 1.19
CA LYS A 305 -25.42 4.16 0.91
C LYS A 305 -26.77 4.33 1.58
N ALA A 306 -26.92 5.33 2.45
CA ALA A 306 -28.18 5.67 3.05
C ALA A 306 -29.16 6.25 1.99
N PRO A 307 -30.49 6.09 2.15
CA PRO A 307 -31.17 5.43 3.26
C PRO A 307 -31.09 3.89 3.22
N PHE A 308 -31.30 3.24 4.37
CA PHE A 308 -31.28 1.79 4.45
C PHE A 308 -32.68 1.24 4.71
N SER A 309 -33.04 0.17 3.98
CA SER A 309 -34.32 -0.55 4.17
C SER A 309 -34.39 -1.17 5.56
N TRP A 310 -35.45 -0.89 6.30
CA TRP A 310 -35.72 -1.54 7.59
C TRP A 310 -35.99 -3.04 7.44
N PRO A 311 -36.97 -3.48 6.58
CA PRO A 311 -37.24 -4.91 6.40
C PRO A 311 -36.00 -5.69 5.94
N GLY A 312 -35.27 -5.15 4.94
CA GLY A 312 -34.06 -5.81 4.41
C GLY A 312 -32.91 -5.91 5.41
N ASN A 313 -32.85 -5.04 6.42
CA ASN A 313 -31.86 -5.16 7.50
C ASN A 313 -32.31 -6.15 8.58
N ILE A 314 -33.61 -6.14 8.94
CA ILE A 314 -34.18 -7.06 9.93
C ILE A 314 -34.13 -8.51 9.41
N ALA A 315 -34.45 -8.73 8.12
CA ALA A 315 -34.38 -10.05 7.49
C ALA A 315 -32.99 -10.71 7.52
N GLN A 316 -31.91 -9.94 7.78
CA GLN A 316 -30.57 -10.48 7.96
C GLN A 316 -30.31 -11.06 9.36
N ILE A 317 -31.14 -10.74 10.37
CA ILE A 317 -30.94 -11.16 11.77
C ILE A 317 -31.06 -12.69 11.93
N PRO A 318 -32.10 -13.36 11.39
CA PRO A 318 -32.19 -14.82 11.50
C PRO A 318 -30.98 -15.55 10.92
N LEU A 319 -30.48 -15.07 9.80
CA LEU A 319 -29.29 -15.66 9.16
C LEU A 319 -28.03 -15.44 10.01
N LEU A 320 -27.89 -14.27 10.66
CA LEU A 320 -26.81 -14.03 11.62
C LEU A 320 -26.89 -15.00 12.80
N ILE A 321 -28.09 -15.26 13.33
CA ILE A 321 -28.30 -16.21 14.42
C ILE A 321 -27.93 -17.62 13.96
N ALA A 322 -28.34 -18.05 12.76
CA ALA A 322 -28.04 -19.37 12.23
C ALA A 322 -26.54 -19.62 12.03
N VAL A 323 -25.79 -18.59 11.59
CA VAL A 323 -24.32 -18.71 11.37
C VAL A 323 -23.53 -18.48 12.67
N PHE A 324 -24.15 -18.01 13.74
CA PHE A 324 -23.47 -17.66 14.99
C PHE A 324 -22.67 -18.83 15.62
N PRO A 325 -23.13 -20.10 15.67
CA PRO A 325 -22.32 -21.20 16.19
C PRO A 325 -21.01 -21.40 15.42
N VAL A 326 -21.06 -21.32 14.10
CA VAL A 326 -19.86 -21.45 13.23
C VAL A 326 -18.90 -20.27 13.47
N PHE A 327 -19.46 -19.08 13.66
CA PHE A 327 -18.68 -17.90 14.04
C PHE A 327 -17.95 -18.13 15.37
N VAL A 328 -18.64 -18.62 16.40
CA VAL A 328 -18.05 -18.83 17.74
C VAL A 328 -16.91 -19.85 17.64
N TYR A 329 -17.13 -20.98 16.97
CA TYR A 329 -16.08 -21.97 16.74
C TYR A 329 -14.86 -21.36 16.02
N GLY A 330 -15.08 -20.68 14.90
CA GLY A 330 -14.01 -20.02 14.17
C GLY A 330 -13.32 -18.92 14.99
N PHE A 331 -14.06 -18.13 15.75
CA PHE A 331 -13.51 -17.07 16.58
C PHE A 331 -12.60 -17.58 17.69
N ILE A 332 -13.02 -18.62 18.42
CA ILE A 332 -12.24 -19.22 19.52
C ILE A 332 -10.92 -19.75 19.00
N ASN A 333 -10.94 -20.50 17.89
CA ASN A 333 -9.74 -21.10 17.32
C ASN A 333 -8.75 -20.08 16.72
N HIS A 334 -9.24 -18.90 16.32
CA HIS A 334 -8.42 -17.89 15.63
C HIS A 334 -8.10 -16.67 16.49
N ILE A 335 -8.65 -16.53 17.69
CA ILE A 335 -8.45 -15.32 18.51
C ILE A 335 -6.97 -15.10 18.81
N LEU A 336 -6.23 -16.13 19.22
CA LEU A 336 -4.81 -16.00 19.57
C LEU A 336 -3.93 -15.75 18.34
N PRO A 337 -3.96 -16.59 17.28
CA PRO A 337 -3.11 -16.37 16.10
C PRO A 337 -3.40 -15.06 15.37
N ALA A 338 -4.62 -14.51 15.47
CA ALA A 338 -4.96 -13.22 14.90
C ALA A 338 -4.68 -12.03 15.83
N PHE A 339 -4.86 -12.21 17.14
CA PHE A 339 -4.66 -11.13 18.12
C PHE A 339 -3.19 -10.80 18.34
N LEU A 340 -2.31 -11.82 18.44
CA LEU A 340 -0.88 -11.61 18.71
C LEU A 340 -0.20 -10.70 17.66
N PRO A 341 -0.35 -10.93 16.33
CA PRO A 341 0.19 -10.03 15.33
C PRO A 341 -0.32 -8.59 15.46
N LEU A 342 -1.60 -8.40 15.75
CA LEU A 342 -2.20 -7.08 15.94
C LEU A 342 -1.68 -6.39 17.21
N TYR A 343 -1.53 -7.13 18.29
CA TYR A 343 -1.02 -6.60 19.54
C TYR A 343 0.43 -6.10 19.40
N PHE A 344 1.31 -6.93 18.84
CA PHE A 344 2.71 -6.55 18.64
C PHE A 344 2.87 -5.43 17.62
N SER A 345 2.10 -5.45 16.53
CA SER A 345 2.15 -4.38 15.54
C SER A 345 1.79 -3.03 16.13
N ARG A 346 0.78 -2.96 17.01
CA ARG A 346 0.35 -1.71 17.66
C ARG A 346 1.35 -1.15 18.68
N LYS A 347 2.30 -1.96 19.17
CA LYS A 347 3.42 -1.51 20.01
C LYS A 347 4.48 -0.74 19.21
N MET A 348 4.50 -0.88 17.88
CA MET A 348 5.43 -0.12 17.04
C MET A 348 5.06 1.37 17.07
N LYS A 349 6.06 2.22 17.37
CA LYS A 349 5.92 3.68 17.40
C LYS A 349 5.42 4.23 16.05
N ASP A 350 6.05 3.76 14.97
CA ASP A 350 5.70 4.17 13.61
C ASP A 350 4.58 3.28 13.07
N LYS A 351 3.41 3.87 12.85
CA LYS A 351 2.22 3.17 12.32
C LYS A 351 2.46 2.51 10.97
N GLN A 352 3.41 3.01 10.21
CA GLN A 352 3.79 2.50 8.88
C GLN A 352 4.31 1.05 8.93
N PHE A 353 4.82 0.60 10.09
CA PHE A 353 5.22 -0.79 10.29
C PHE A 353 4.08 -1.73 10.71
N TRP A 354 2.90 -1.21 11.04
CA TRP A 354 1.84 -2.05 11.59
C TRP A 354 1.41 -3.17 10.66
N SER A 355 1.19 -2.88 9.38
CA SER A 355 0.85 -3.90 8.38
C SER A 355 2.00 -4.87 8.14
N SER A 356 3.22 -4.37 8.06
CA SER A 356 4.43 -5.18 7.86
C SER A 356 4.63 -6.18 9.00
N VAL A 357 4.61 -5.70 10.25
CA VAL A 357 4.75 -6.56 11.45
C VAL A 357 3.58 -7.54 11.54
N SER A 358 2.35 -7.06 11.38
CA SER A 358 1.17 -7.92 11.44
C SER A 358 1.20 -9.00 10.36
N SER A 359 1.49 -8.65 9.12
CA SER A 359 1.58 -9.61 8.00
C SER A 359 2.70 -10.63 8.20
N THR A 360 3.91 -10.19 8.60
CA THR A 360 5.03 -11.10 8.82
C THR A 360 4.78 -12.04 10.01
N MET A 361 4.19 -11.55 11.09
CA MET A 361 3.86 -12.40 12.22
C MET A 361 2.79 -13.43 11.90
N THR A 362 1.79 -13.10 11.06
CA THR A 362 0.76 -14.07 10.66
C THR A 362 1.34 -15.26 9.90
N LEU A 363 2.45 -15.07 9.14
CA LEU A 363 3.16 -16.17 8.46
C LEU A 363 3.66 -17.24 9.44
N VAL A 364 3.92 -16.89 10.69
CA VAL A 364 4.42 -17.78 11.73
C VAL A 364 3.30 -18.19 12.68
N THR A 365 2.49 -17.24 13.15
CA THR A 365 1.49 -17.53 14.18
C THR A 365 0.41 -18.49 13.70
N PHE A 366 -0.10 -18.35 12.48
CA PHE A 366 -1.16 -19.26 11.99
C PHE A 366 -0.66 -20.70 11.84
N PRO A 367 0.45 -21.01 11.14
CA PRO A 367 0.94 -22.38 11.06
C PRO A 367 1.27 -22.98 12.43
N VAL A 368 1.91 -22.22 13.31
CA VAL A 368 2.27 -22.71 14.65
C VAL A 368 1.02 -23.03 15.48
N PHE A 369 0.04 -22.12 15.53
CA PHE A 369 -1.19 -22.38 16.29
C PHE A 369 -2.02 -23.51 15.68
N TYR A 370 -2.09 -23.61 14.36
CA TYR A 370 -2.77 -24.74 13.71
C TYR A 370 -2.13 -26.08 14.05
N LEU A 371 -0.80 -26.14 14.07
CA LEU A 371 -0.08 -27.34 14.50
C LEU A 371 -0.34 -27.65 15.97
N LEU A 372 -0.25 -26.68 16.86
CA LEU A 372 -0.52 -26.87 18.30
C LEU A 372 -1.96 -27.33 18.55
N GLN A 373 -2.92 -26.76 17.85
CA GLN A 373 -4.34 -27.15 17.94
C GLN A 373 -4.57 -28.56 17.40
N PHE A 374 -3.93 -28.92 16.27
CA PHE A 374 -3.96 -30.28 15.73
C PHE A 374 -3.43 -31.29 16.76
N LEU A 375 -2.24 -31.01 17.34
CA LEU A 375 -1.64 -31.88 18.36
C LEU A 375 -2.52 -32.00 19.61
N ALA A 376 -3.11 -30.91 20.07
CA ALA A 376 -4.00 -30.92 21.22
C ALA A 376 -5.24 -31.79 20.97
N VAL A 377 -5.86 -31.69 19.78
CA VAL A 377 -7.01 -32.52 19.42
C VAL A 377 -6.61 -34.00 19.31
N TYR A 378 -5.46 -34.29 18.72
CA TYR A 378 -4.95 -35.69 18.61
C TYR A 378 -4.64 -36.31 19.97
N LEU A 379 -4.14 -35.52 20.94
CA LEU A 379 -3.87 -36.01 22.30
C LEU A 379 -5.15 -36.25 23.09
N ILE A 380 -6.22 -35.51 22.87
CA ILE A 380 -7.51 -35.67 23.53
C ILE A 380 -8.32 -36.82 22.92
N ALA A 381 -8.32 -36.91 21.60
CA ALA A 381 -8.99 -37.93 20.82
C ALA A 381 -8.00 -38.53 19.81
N PRO A 382 -7.31 -39.64 20.11
CA PRO A 382 -6.24 -40.22 19.30
C PRO A 382 -6.74 -40.82 17.98
N ASP A 383 -7.38 -40.01 17.16
CA ASP A 383 -7.80 -40.34 15.79
C ASP A 383 -7.19 -39.31 14.83
N PHE A 384 -6.27 -39.80 13.99
CA PHE A 384 -5.55 -38.97 13.02
C PHE A 384 -6.50 -38.40 11.96
N ARG A 385 -7.52 -39.14 11.53
CA ARG A 385 -8.50 -38.68 10.55
C ARG A 385 -9.35 -37.54 11.09
N PHE A 386 -9.83 -37.70 12.33
CA PHE A 386 -10.58 -36.66 13.03
C PHE A 386 -9.74 -35.37 13.20
N SER A 387 -8.49 -35.52 13.62
CA SER A 387 -7.57 -34.37 13.77
C SER A 387 -7.27 -33.66 12.45
N LEU A 388 -7.19 -34.40 11.32
CA LEU A 388 -7.06 -33.80 10.00
C LEU A 388 -8.32 -33.04 9.55
N ILE A 389 -9.51 -33.60 9.81
CA ILE A 389 -10.78 -32.90 9.52
C ILE A 389 -10.87 -31.62 10.33
N TYR A 390 -10.51 -31.68 11.62
CA TYR A 390 -10.43 -30.49 12.45
C TYR A 390 -9.47 -29.46 11.86
N LEU A 391 -8.24 -29.84 11.52
CA LEU A 391 -7.25 -28.95 10.91
C LEU A 391 -7.76 -28.30 9.61
N ALA A 392 -8.41 -29.09 8.75
CA ALA A 392 -8.98 -28.61 7.50
C ALA A 392 -10.16 -27.64 7.72
N SER A 393 -10.88 -27.77 8.83
CA SER A 393 -11.99 -26.87 9.19
C SER A 393 -11.51 -25.47 9.59
N LEU A 394 -10.29 -25.33 10.11
CA LEU A 394 -9.78 -24.08 10.66
C LEU A 394 -9.73 -22.95 9.63
N PRO A 395 -9.10 -23.07 8.44
CA PRO A 395 -9.06 -21.99 7.47
C PRO A 395 -10.46 -21.52 7.05
N VAL A 396 -11.37 -22.48 6.83
CA VAL A 396 -12.76 -22.18 6.40
C VAL A 396 -13.52 -21.41 7.46
N THR A 397 -13.50 -21.90 8.70
CA THR A 397 -14.22 -21.27 9.81
C THR A 397 -13.59 -19.96 10.24
N GLY A 398 -12.28 -19.79 10.08
CA GLY A 398 -11.60 -18.50 10.26
C GLY A 398 -12.06 -17.44 9.26
N ILE A 399 -12.21 -17.81 7.99
CA ILE A 399 -12.76 -16.91 6.96
C ILE A 399 -14.22 -16.55 7.28
N ILE A 400 -15.03 -17.53 7.66
CA ILE A 400 -16.43 -17.30 8.06
C ILE A 400 -16.49 -16.35 9.26
N ALA A 401 -15.68 -16.58 10.29
CA ALA A 401 -15.65 -15.73 11.49
C ALA A 401 -15.25 -14.29 11.16
N TYR A 402 -14.29 -14.10 10.26
CA TYR A 402 -13.92 -12.78 9.78
C TYR A 402 -15.09 -12.09 9.06
N HIS A 403 -15.70 -12.75 8.08
CA HIS A 403 -16.81 -12.19 7.31
C HIS A 403 -18.05 -11.94 8.17
N TYR A 404 -18.36 -12.82 9.11
CA TYR A 404 -19.42 -12.63 10.09
C TYR A 404 -19.20 -11.35 10.90
N SER A 405 -18.00 -11.16 11.44
CA SER A 405 -17.65 -9.96 12.21
C SER A 405 -17.80 -8.67 11.37
N VAL A 406 -17.43 -8.70 10.10
CA VAL A 406 -17.61 -7.56 9.19
C VAL A 406 -19.07 -7.32 8.87
N TRP A 407 -19.85 -8.39 8.63
CA TRP A 407 -21.29 -8.31 8.36
C TRP A 407 -22.05 -7.77 9.54
N PHE A 408 -21.82 -8.31 10.74
CA PHE A 408 -22.43 -7.81 11.98
C PHE A 408 -22.16 -6.31 12.19
N LYS A 409 -20.91 -5.86 12.04
CA LYS A 409 -20.55 -4.44 12.17
C LYS A 409 -21.26 -3.57 11.16
N LYS A 410 -21.42 -4.05 9.91
CA LYS A 410 -22.14 -3.31 8.85
C LYS A 410 -23.64 -3.23 9.15
N LEU A 411 -24.25 -4.33 9.54
CA LEU A 411 -25.68 -4.36 9.90
C LEU A 411 -25.96 -3.44 11.07
N ARG A 412 -25.16 -3.53 12.14
CA ARG A 412 -25.25 -2.62 13.29
C ARG A 412 -25.18 -1.15 12.86
N ALA A 413 -24.25 -0.79 11.98
CA ALA A 413 -24.11 0.58 11.51
C ALA A 413 -25.34 1.06 10.73
N LYS A 414 -25.94 0.21 9.88
CA LYS A 414 -27.18 0.51 9.15
C LYS A 414 -28.38 0.72 10.07
N LEU A 415 -28.55 -0.20 11.02
CA LEU A 415 -29.64 -0.10 12.01
C LEU A 415 -29.47 1.14 12.89
N THR A 416 -28.25 1.40 13.37
CA THR A 416 -27.94 2.61 14.15
C THR A 416 -28.25 3.88 13.37
N TYR A 417 -27.89 3.95 12.07
CA TYR A 417 -28.22 5.09 11.21
C TYR A 417 -29.74 5.32 11.14
N ASN A 418 -30.52 4.25 10.88
CA ASN A 418 -31.96 4.34 10.79
C ASN A 418 -32.61 4.80 12.11
N ILE A 419 -32.16 4.24 13.25
CA ILE A 419 -32.64 4.63 14.57
C ILE A 419 -32.33 6.11 14.86
N LEU A 420 -31.10 6.56 14.58
CA LEU A 420 -30.72 7.96 14.78
C LEU A 420 -31.49 8.92 13.87
N LYS A 421 -31.79 8.49 12.64
CA LYS A 421 -32.60 9.28 11.69
C LYS A 421 -34.06 9.38 12.17
N PHE A 422 -34.63 8.26 12.64
CA PHE A 422 -35.99 8.24 13.21
C PHE A 422 -36.09 9.17 14.43
N LYS A 423 -35.06 9.15 15.30
CA LYS A 423 -34.98 10.01 16.48
C LYS A 423 -34.60 11.46 16.19
N LYS A 424 -34.48 11.87 14.92
CA LYS A 424 -34.06 13.22 14.51
C LYS A 424 -32.79 13.69 15.24
N ASN A 425 -31.77 12.83 15.24
CA ASN A 425 -30.52 13.10 15.97
C ASN A 425 -29.78 14.29 15.38
N ARG A 426 -29.61 15.38 16.12
CA ARG A 426 -28.97 16.63 15.70
C ARG A 426 -27.56 16.43 15.11
N THR A 427 -26.77 15.49 15.68
CA THR A 427 -25.42 15.24 15.16
C THR A 427 -25.45 14.57 13.78
N LEU A 428 -26.41 13.66 13.55
CA LEU A 428 -26.59 13.02 12.24
C LEU A 428 -27.06 14.03 11.19
N GLU A 429 -28.06 14.85 11.53
CA GLU A 429 -28.57 15.88 10.62
C GLU A 429 -27.48 16.89 10.24
N LYS A 430 -26.71 17.36 11.22
CA LYS A 430 -25.56 18.22 10.99
C LYS A 430 -24.51 17.55 10.06
N ALA A 431 -24.24 16.27 10.27
CA ALA A 431 -23.29 15.53 9.43
C ALA A 431 -23.79 15.43 7.97
N ILE A 432 -25.08 15.15 7.77
CA ILE A 432 -25.70 15.08 6.42
C ILE A 432 -25.66 16.44 5.75
N LYS A 433 -26.01 17.51 6.45
CA LYS A 433 -25.97 18.90 5.93
C LYS A 433 -24.56 19.26 5.49
N LEU A 434 -23.58 19.15 6.37
CA LEU A 434 -22.17 19.45 6.05
C LEU A 434 -21.64 18.64 4.86
N ARG A 435 -22.02 17.36 4.78
CA ARG A 435 -21.64 16.51 3.66
C ARG A 435 -22.21 17.00 2.33
N ASN A 436 -23.47 17.41 2.31
CA ASN A 436 -24.10 17.94 1.11
C ASN A 436 -23.48 19.26 0.69
N GLU A 437 -23.25 20.18 1.63
CA GLU A 437 -22.53 21.44 1.35
C GLU A 437 -21.13 21.19 0.76
N LEU A 438 -20.38 20.21 1.28
CA LEU A 438 -19.08 19.84 0.72
C LEU A 438 -19.19 19.29 -0.71
N ILE A 439 -20.25 18.54 -1.01
CA ILE A 439 -20.50 18.05 -2.36
C ILE A 439 -20.80 19.21 -3.32
N GLU A 440 -21.57 20.21 -2.88
CA GLU A 440 -21.91 21.40 -3.68
C GLU A 440 -20.68 22.25 -3.95
N ILE A 441 -19.81 22.45 -2.95
CA ILE A 441 -18.53 23.14 -3.12
C ILE A 441 -17.67 22.44 -4.19
N VAL A 442 -17.55 21.11 -4.11
CA VAL A 442 -16.77 20.37 -5.11
C VAL A 442 -17.43 20.45 -6.49
N ASN A 443 -18.76 20.39 -6.60
CA ASN A 443 -19.48 20.61 -7.87
C ASN A 443 -19.12 21.96 -8.48
N SER A 444 -19.13 23.04 -7.67
CA SER A 444 -18.78 24.40 -8.16
C SER A 444 -17.34 24.47 -8.65
N TRP A 445 -16.41 23.75 -8.03
CA TRP A 445 -15.02 23.69 -8.49
C TRP A 445 -14.89 23.02 -9.86
N PHE A 446 -15.62 21.92 -10.09
CA PHE A 446 -15.65 21.27 -11.42
C PHE A 446 -16.27 22.15 -12.49
N THR A 447 -17.37 22.84 -12.19
CA THR A 447 -18.03 23.76 -13.15
C THR A 447 -17.10 24.90 -13.58
N ARG A 448 -16.32 25.44 -12.63
CA ARG A 448 -15.34 26.50 -12.94
C ARG A 448 -14.15 25.96 -13.75
N GLU A 449 -13.69 24.73 -13.47
CA GLU A 449 -12.58 24.11 -14.22
C GLU A 449 -12.95 23.88 -15.71
N VAL A 450 -14.22 23.57 -15.99
CA VAL A 450 -14.71 23.36 -17.37
C VAL A 450 -14.82 24.69 -18.13
N ASN A 451 -14.97 25.81 -17.42
CA ASN A 451 -15.14 27.15 -18.01
C ASN A 451 -13.81 27.91 -18.14
N LEU A 452 -12.69 27.32 -17.74
CA LEU A 452 -11.33 27.80 -17.95
C LEU A 452 -10.64 27.02 -19.05
#